data_98201a2a1a15783ef119656acd517c00
#
_entry.id   98201a2a1a15783ef119656acd517c00
#
_cell.length_a   1.000
_cell.length_b   1.000
_cell.length_c   1.000
_cell.angle_alpha   90.00
_cell.angle_beta   90.00
_cell.angle_gamma   90.00
#
_symmetry.space_group_name_H-M   'P 1'
#
loop_
_entity.id
_entity.type
_entity.pdbx_description
1 polymer ?
#
loop_
_entity_poly.entity_id
_entity_poly.type
_entity_poly.pdbx_seq_one_letter_code
_entity_poly.pdbx_strand_id
1 'polypeptide(L)'
;MMTIFLVALFGGVLGICFMVPLRQALIIEEHGTLPFPEGTACAEVLLAGEEGGAKAGTVFAGLGIAAAYKFIADGFKLFPSEIGYAFKSYAGSQIGIQVLPALAGVGFICGPKISSYMLAGGTLSWFVLMPAIALFGADATIFPGTAPISELLAANGPSALWSNYIKYIGAGAVATGGMISLIKSFPLIVRTFKQAMSSMSKKRSNTTLVRTQQDLPMPILLVVLLVIVVAIWLIPAFPVSPLGSLIIVILSLIHISEPTRLAL
;
A
#
# COMPACT_ATOMS: atom_id res chain seq x y z
N MET A 1 -2.14 -9.38 -22.18
CA MET A 1 -3.37 -9.61 -21.38
C MET A 1 -3.26 -10.81 -20.46
N MET A 2 -2.91 -12.01 -20.95
CA MET A 2 -2.78 -13.24 -20.13
C MET A 2 -1.80 -13.07 -18.96
N THR A 3 -0.62 -12.48 -19.19
CA THR A 3 0.40 -12.26 -18.14
C THR A 3 -0.12 -11.38 -17.01
N ILE A 4 -0.84 -10.29 -17.33
CA ILE A 4 -1.41 -9.38 -16.33
C ILE A 4 -2.46 -10.10 -15.49
N PHE A 5 -3.33 -10.89 -16.15
CA PHE A 5 -4.33 -11.71 -15.46
C PHE A 5 -3.68 -12.71 -14.50
N LEU A 6 -2.65 -13.44 -14.96
CA LEU A 6 -1.94 -14.42 -14.13
C LEU A 6 -1.21 -13.77 -12.94
N VAL A 7 -0.59 -12.60 -13.15
CA VAL A 7 0.05 -11.84 -12.05
C VAL A 7 -0.98 -11.44 -11.01
N ALA A 8 -2.11 -10.91 -11.43
CA ALA A 8 -3.18 -10.52 -10.52
C ALA A 8 -3.78 -11.73 -9.76
N LEU A 9 -4.00 -12.84 -10.46
CA LEU A 9 -4.52 -14.08 -9.88
C LEU A 9 -3.57 -14.64 -8.82
N PHE A 10 -2.30 -14.86 -9.17
CA PHE A 10 -1.32 -15.40 -8.24
C PHE A 10 -1.04 -14.44 -7.08
N GLY A 11 -0.95 -13.14 -7.34
CA GLY A 11 -0.80 -12.13 -6.30
C GLY A 11 -1.97 -12.13 -5.30
N GLY A 12 -3.20 -12.23 -5.80
CA GLY A 12 -4.38 -12.32 -4.94
C GLY A 12 -4.41 -13.59 -4.08
N VAL A 13 -4.11 -14.75 -4.68
CA VAL A 13 -4.07 -16.02 -3.94
C VAL A 13 -2.93 -16.04 -2.92
N LEU A 14 -1.73 -15.55 -3.28
CA LEU A 14 -0.63 -15.37 -2.33
C LEU A 14 -1.00 -14.46 -1.17
N GLY A 15 -1.69 -13.34 -1.47
CA GLY A 15 -2.20 -12.42 -0.45
C GLY A 15 -3.05 -13.13 0.60
N ILE A 16 -4.01 -13.92 0.16
CA ILE A 16 -4.87 -14.71 1.05
C ILE A 16 -4.05 -15.73 1.83
N CYS A 17 -3.18 -16.49 1.17
CA CYS A 17 -2.38 -17.54 1.81
C CYS A 17 -1.47 -17.00 2.91
N PHE A 18 -0.89 -15.81 2.73
CA PHE A 18 -0.04 -15.20 3.76
C PHE A 18 -0.84 -14.47 4.84
N MET A 19 -1.99 -13.90 4.47
CA MET A 19 -2.80 -13.17 5.44
C MET A 19 -3.44 -14.09 6.49
N VAL A 20 -3.83 -15.32 6.12
CA VAL A 20 -4.46 -16.27 7.06
C VAL A 20 -3.60 -16.52 8.30
N PRO A 21 -2.32 -16.94 8.20
CA PRO A 21 -1.48 -17.15 9.39
C PRO A 21 -1.11 -15.84 10.10
N LEU A 22 -1.04 -14.72 9.38
CA LEU A 22 -0.70 -13.42 9.97
C LEU A 22 -1.90 -12.73 10.62
N ARG A 23 -3.13 -13.14 10.31
CA ARG A 23 -4.36 -12.55 10.83
C ARG A 23 -4.36 -12.51 12.36
N GLN A 24 -3.97 -13.59 13.00
CA GLN A 24 -3.93 -13.67 14.46
C GLN A 24 -3.03 -12.58 15.05
N ALA A 25 -1.81 -12.45 14.52
CA ALA A 25 -0.83 -11.49 15.03
C ALA A 25 -1.16 -10.05 14.66
N LEU A 26 -1.46 -9.79 13.38
CA LEU A 26 -1.59 -8.42 12.87
C LEU A 26 -2.98 -7.82 13.13
N ILE A 27 -4.04 -8.62 13.00
CA ILE A 27 -5.42 -8.09 13.10
C ILE A 27 -5.96 -8.24 14.51
N ILE A 28 -5.65 -9.35 15.22
CA ILE A 28 -6.23 -9.60 16.54
C ILE A 28 -5.33 -9.05 17.65
N GLU A 29 -4.05 -9.43 17.68
CA GLU A 29 -3.14 -9.06 18.76
C GLU A 29 -2.72 -7.57 18.68
N GLU A 30 -2.48 -7.06 17.47
CA GLU A 30 -2.06 -5.66 17.26
C GLU A 30 -3.21 -4.72 16.81
N HIS A 31 -4.47 -5.13 17.02
CA HIS A 31 -5.65 -4.35 16.58
C HIS A 31 -5.67 -2.90 17.10
N GLY A 32 -5.23 -2.69 18.34
CA GLY A 32 -5.21 -1.34 18.94
C GLY A 32 -4.04 -0.45 18.52
N THR A 33 -3.01 -1.01 17.87
CA THR A 33 -1.79 -0.31 17.49
C THR A 33 -1.68 -0.04 16.00
N LEU A 34 -2.25 -0.91 15.17
CA LEU A 34 -2.23 -0.81 13.71
C LEU A 34 -3.53 -0.20 13.19
N PRO A 35 -3.48 0.99 12.58
CA PRO A 35 -4.63 1.53 11.90
C PRO A 35 -4.80 0.81 10.55
N PHE A 36 -5.94 0.17 10.35
CA PHE A 36 -6.34 -0.42 9.08
C PHE A 36 -7.42 0.48 8.43
N PRO A 37 -7.07 1.64 7.82
CA PRO A 37 -8.05 2.64 7.43
C PRO A 37 -9.08 2.09 6.44
N GLU A 38 -8.64 1.35 5.43
CA GLU A 38 -9.53 0.77 4.43
C GLU A 38 -10.39 -0.35 5.02
N GLY A 39 -9.78 -1.26 5.81
CA GLY A 39 -10.51 -2.34 6.48
C GLY A 39 -11.52 -1.81 7.49
N THR A 40 -11.16 -0.80 8.27
CA THR A 40 -12.05 -0.13 9.22
C THR A 40 -13.23 0.52 8.50
N ALA A 41 -12.98 1.25 7.40
CA ALA A 41 -14.04 1.83 6.58
C ALA A 41 -15.00 0.77 6.02
N CYS A 42 -14.48 -0.34 5.53
CA CYS A 42 -15.30 -1.46 5.04
C CYS A 42 -16.14 -2.07 6.17
N ALA A 43 -15.57 -2.26 7.35
CA ALA A 43 -16.30 -2.80 8.51
C ALA A 43 -17.42 -1.85 8.95
N GLU A 44 -17.16 -0.55 9.03
CA GLU A 44 -18.17 0.47 9.37
C GLU A 44 -19.32 0.52 8.34
N VAL A 45 -19.05 0.36 7.07
CA VAL A 45 -20.08 0.29 6.02
C VAL A 45 -20.95 -0.96 6.20
N LEU A 46 -20.35 -2.11 6.52
CA LEU A 46 -21.09 -3.35 6.78
C LEU A 46 -21.97 -3.22 8.02
N LEU A 47 -21.43 -2.71 9.13
CA LEU A 47 -22.16 -2.47 10.38
C LEU A 47 -23.31 -1.47 10.17
N ALA A 48 -23.07 -0.38 9.45
CA ALA A 48 -24.11 0.58 9.12
C ALA A 48 -25.22 -0.02 8.25
N GLY A 49 -24.88 -0.95 7.36
CA GLY A 49 -25.84 -1.69 6.54
C GLY A 49 -26.68 -2.66 7.37
N GLU A 50 -26.08 -3.35 8.35
CA GLU A 50 -26.75 -4.28 9.24
C GLU A 50 -27.69 -3.57 10.22
N GLU A 51 -27.24 -2.48 10.84
CA GLU A 51 -28.06 -1.65 11.73
C GLU A 51 -29.19 -0.90 10.99
N GLY A 52 -28.95 -0.55 9.72
CA GLY A 52 -29.93 0.17 8.89
C GLY A 52 -30.21 1.60 9.35
N GLY A 53 -31.34 2.14 8.93
CA GLY A 53 -31.87 3.42 9.40
C GLY A 53 -30.93 4.62 9.13
N ALA A 54 -30.72 5.46 10.14
CA ALA A 54 -29.96 6.70 10.02
C ALA A 54 -28.47 6.49 9.67
N LYS A 55 -27.86 5.40 10.14
CA LYS A 55 -26.45 5.07 9.86
C LYS A 55 -26.24 4.72 8.39
N ALA A 56 -27.10 3.86 7.83
CA ALA A 56 -27.08 3.53 6.41
C ALA A 56 -27.33 4.79 5.56
N GLY A 57 -28.29 5.64 5.97
CA GLY A 57 -28.57 6.91 5.32
C GLY A 57 -27.35 7.83 5.23
N THR A 58 -26.52 7.89 6.28
CA THR A 58 -25.27 8.67 6.29
C THR A 58 -24.25 8.14 5.28
N VAL A 59 -24.09 6.82 5.16
CA VAL A 59 -23.18 6.19 4.19
C VAL A 59 -23.63 6.51 2.76
N PHE A 60 -24.93 6.35 2.45
CA PHE A 60 -25.47 6.65 1.12
C PHE A 60 -25.41 8.16 0.79
N ALA A 61 -25.63 9.02 1.77
CA ALA A 61 -25.48 10.46 1.59
C ALA A 61 -24.03 10.82 1.26
N GLY A 62 -23.04 10.27 2.00
CA GLY A 62 -21.62 10.43 1.70
C GLY A 62 -21.25 9.95 0.31
N LEU A 63 -21.73 8.76 -0.08
CA LEU A 63 -21.55 8.23 -1.44
C LEU A 63 -22.10 9.17 -2.49
N GLY A 64 -23.35 9.67 -2.30
CA GLY A 64 -24.00 10.58 -3.23
C GLY A 64 -23.24 11.92 -3.38
N ILE A 65 -22.79 12.50 -2.28
CA ILE A 65 -22.00 13.75 -2.29
C ILE A 65 -20.68 13.55 -3.01
N ALA A 66 -19.95 12.45 -2.68
CA ALA A 66 -18.67 12.15 -3.31
C ALA A 66 -18.82 11.84 -4.82
N ALA A 67 -19.87 11.12 -5.20
CA ALA A 67 -20.18 10.84 -6.59
C ALA A 67 -20.55 12.11 -7.37
N ALA A 68 -21.39 12.97 -6.82
CA ALA A 68 -21.74 14.26 -7.41
C ALA A 68 -20.50 15.14 -7.59
N TYR A 69 -19.66 15.24 -6.56
CA TYR A 69 -18.40 15.97 -6.64
C TYR A 69 -17.51 15.45 -7.77
N LYS A 70 -17.29 14.13 -7.83
CA LYS A 70 -16.48 13.48 -8.87
C LYS A 70 -17.07 13.69 -10.26
N PHE A 71 -18.36 13.58 -10.40
CA PHE A 71 -19.04 13.81 -11.67
C PHE A 71 -18.88 15.26 -12.16
N ILE A 72 -18.96 16.23 -11.26
CA ILE A 72 -18.75 17.65 -11.58
C ILE A 72 -17.28 17.93 -11.93
N ALA A 73 -16.34 17.39 -11.14
CA ALA A 73 -14.92 17.61 -11.34
C ALA A 73 -14.38 16.93 -12.60
N ASP A 74 -14.66 15.65 -12.78
CA ASP A 74 -14.08 14.84 -13.86
C ASP A 74 -14.99 14.78 -15.09
N GLY A 75 -16.31 14.76 -14.90
CA GLY A 75 -17.29 14.71 -15.99
C GLY A 75 -17.43 16.03 -16.70
N PHE A 76 -17.76 17.07 -15.98
CA PHE A 76 -17.90 18.41 -16.54
C PHE A 76 -16.59 19.21 -16.60
N LYS A 77 -15.54 18.78 -15.88
CA LYS A 77 -14.24 19.46 -15.80
C LYS A 77 -14.36 20.96 -15.42
N LEU A 78 -15.32 21.28 -14.53
CA LEU A 78 -15.60 22.66 -14.14
C LEU A 78 -14.45 23.29 -13.35
N PHE A 79 -13.65 22.49 -12.68
CA PHE A 79 -12.43 22.92 -11.98
C PHE A 79 -11.37 21.85 -12.06
N PRO A 80 -10.08 22.23 -12.01
CA PRO A 80 -8.99 21.29 -12.04
C PRO A 80 -8.98 20.45 -10.74
N SER A 81 -8.76 19.13 -10.87
CA SER A 81 -8.62 18.23 -9.72
C SER A 81 -7.36 18.48 -8.92
N GLU A 82 -6.37 19.10 -9.53
CA GLU A 82 -5.08 19.48 -8.92
C GLU A 82 -4.83 20.96 -9.17
N ILE A 83 -4.54 21.69 -8.09
CA ILE A 83 -4.13 23.09 -8.14
C ILE A 83 -2.73 23.16 -7.58
N GLY A 84 -1.77 23.59 -8.40
CA GLY A 84 -0.36 23.71 -8.02
C GLY A 84 0.18 25.10 -8.34
N TYR A 85 0.99 25.64 -7.44
CA TYR A 85 1.73 26.87 -7.63
C TYR A 85 3.23 26.62 -7.50
N ALA A 86 3.95 26.76 -8.60
CA ALA A 86 5.41 26.63 -8.63
C ALA A 86 6.06 27.97 -8.25
N PHE A 87 7.01 27.94 -7.32
CA PHE A 87 7.71 29.14 -6.89
C PHE A 87 8.81 29.53 -7.86
N LYS A 88 8.70 30.69 -8.51
CA LYS A 88 9.70 31.18 -9.46
C LYS A 88 11.02 31.52 -8.79
N SER A 89 10.98 32.06 -7.56
CA SER A 89 12.17 32.45 -6.81
C SER A 89 12.88 31.30 -6.11
N TYR A 90 12.23 30.14 -6.01
CA TYR A 90 12.78 28.95 -5.38
C TYR A 90 12.63 27.77 -6.33
N ALA A 91 13.60 27.66 -7.24
CA ALA A 91 13.56 26.73 -8.34
C ALA A 91 13.37 25.28 -7.86
N GLY A 92 12.51 24.55 -8.53
CA GLY A 92 12.19 23.15 -8.18
C GLY A 92 11.15 22.97 -7.09
N SER A 93 10.70 24.03 -6.42
CA SER A 93 9.65 23.90 -5.40
C SER A 93 8.26 24.23 -5.93
N GLN A 94 7.27 23.55 -5.37
CA GLN A 94 5.85 23.75 -5.67
C GLN A 94 5.01 23.46 -4.43
N ILE A 95 3.94 24.22 -4.26
CA ILE A 95 2.86 23.86 -3.36
C ILE A 95 1.64 23.48 -4.18
N GLY A 96 0.98 22.39 -3.83
CA GLY A 96 -0.19 21.92 -4.55
C GLY A 96 -1.19 21.25 -3.63
N ILE A 97 -2.44 21.29 -4.03
CA ILE A 97 -3.54 20.60 -3.35
C ILE A 97 -4.30 19.81 -4.40
N GLN A 98 -4.50 18.53 -4.11
CA GLN A 98 -5.40 17.67 -4.85
C GLN A 98 -6.64 17.41 -3.99
N VAL A 99 -7.80 17.89 -4.43
CA VAL A 99 -9.04 17.75 -3.68
C VAL A 99 -9.78 16.49 -4.16
N LEU A 100 -9.54 15.37 -3.46
CA LEU A 100 -10.22 14.11 -3.71
C LEU A 100 -10.95 13.65 -2.44
N PRO A 101 -12.29 13.44 -2.49
CA PRO A 101 -13.07 13.00 -1.32
C PRO A 101 -12.54 11.71 -0.69
N ALA A 102 -12.06 10.77 -1.52
CA ALA A 102 -11.47 9.52 -1.04
C ALA A 102 -10.23 9.76 -0.16
N LEU A 103 -9.33 10.66 -0.59
CA LEU A 103 -8.12 10.99 0.19
C LEU A 103 -8.48 11.73 1.49
N ALA A 104 -9.47 12.61 1.45
CA ALA A 104 -9.98 13.26 2.66
C ALA A 104 -10.55 12.26 3.66
N GLY A 105 -11.30 11.26 3.17
CA GLY A 105 -11.81 10.15 4.00
C GLY A 105 -10.70 9.31 4.63
N VAL A 106 -9.71 8.90 3.85
CA VAL A 106 -8.54 8.17 4.35
C VAL A 106 -7.78 8.99 5.39
N GLY A 107 -7.54 10.27 5.12
CA GLY A 107 -6.88 11.17 6.07
C GLY A 107 -7.64 11.31 7.39
N PHE A 108 -8.98 11.36 7.33
CA PHE A 108 -9.84 11.39 8.53
C PHE A 108 -9.71 10.10 9.36
N ILE A 109 -9.73 8.93 8.71
CA ILE A 109 -9.62 7.63 9.39
C ILE A 109 -8.22 7.43 9.99
N CYS A 110 -7.15 7.75 9.24
CA CYS A 110 -5.78 7.63 9.71
C CYS A 110 -5.46 8.59 10.87
N GLY A 111 -6.15 9.71 10.93
CA GLY A 111 -6.00 10.71 11.97
C GLY A 111 -4.75 11.60 11.80
N PRO A 112 -4.56 12.60 12.71
CA PRO A 112 -3.56 13.64 12.54
C PRO A 112 -2.12 13.14 12.65
N LYS A 113 -1.85 12.10 13.43
CA LYS A 113 -0.50 11.56 13.61
C LYS A 113 0.08 11.02 12.31
N ILE A 114 -0.66 10.16 11.60
CA ILE A 114 -0.22 9.57 10.33
C ILE A 114 -0.22 10.61 9.21
N SER A 115 -1.25 11.45 9.16
CA SER A 115 -1.33 12.56 8.21
C SER A 115 -0.15 13.54 8.35
N SER A 116 0.34 13.77 9.58
CA SER A 116 1.51 14.62 9.80
C SER A 116 2.81 14.00 9.27
N TYR A 117 2.97 12.67 9.34
CA TYR A 117 4.12 12.00 8.71
C TYR A 117 4.09 12.12 7.18
N MET A 118 2.93 11.98 6.57
CA MET A 118 2.75 12.18 5.13
C MET A 118 3.07 13.63 4.73
N LEU A 119 2.56 14.60 5.51
CA LEU A 119 2.85 16.01 5.30
C LEU A 119 4.34 16.32 5.44
N ALA A 120 5.01 15.76 6.45
CA ALA A 120 6.46 15.93 6.65
C ALA A 120 7.26 15.38 5.48
N GLY A 121 6.91 14.18 4.95
CA GLY A 121 7.53 13.61 3.77
C GLY A 121 7.31 14.46 2.52
N GLY A 122 6.10 14.97 2.31
CA GLY A 122 5.77 15.91 1.24
C GLY A 122 6.57 17.20 1.35
N THR A 123 6.61 17.81 2.54
CA THR A 123 7.39 19.05 2.79
C THR A 123 8.88 18.83 2.52
N LEU A 124 9.45 17.73 3.02
CA LEU A 124 10.85 17.39 2.77
C LEU A 124 11.12 17.25 1.26
N SER A 125 10.24 16.58 0.53
CA SER A 125 10.39 16.37 -0.91
C SER A 125 10.31 17.66 -1.70
N TRP A 126 9.23 18.43 -1.52
CA TRP A 126 8.92 19.62 -2.34
C TRP A 126 9.71 20.86 -1.96
N PHE A 127 10.13 21.01 -0.70
CA PHE A 127 10.80 22.22 -0.22
C PHE A 127 12.28 22.04 0.11
N VAL A 128 12.76 20.78 0.19
CA VAL A 128 14.17 20.52 0.49
C VAL A 128 14.82 19.74 -0.65
N LEU A 129 14.35 18.54 -0.95
CA LEU A 129 15.03 17.65 -1.91
C LEU A 129 14.96 18.18 -3.35
N MET A 130 13.80 18.59 -3.82
CA MET A 130 13.64 19.07 -5.20
C MET A 130 14.40 20.37 -5.45
N PRO A 131 14.34 21.39 -4.59
CA PRO A 131 15.19 22.56 -4.73
C PRO A 131 16.67 22.26 -4.63
N ALA A 132 17.08 21.32 -3.75
CA ALA A 132 18.48 20.91 -3.68
C ALA A 132 18.95 20.26 -4.99
N ILE A 133 18.15 19.37 -5.59
CA ILE A 133 18.43 18.77 -6.88
C ILE A 133 18.52 19.84 -7.98
N ALA A 134 17.60 20.81 -7.99
CA ALA A 134 17.60 21.89 -8.96
C ALA A 134 18.82 22.82 -8.82
N LEU A 135 19.25 23.10 -7.58
CA LEU A 135 20.33 24.03 -7.29
C LEU A 135 21.72 23.41 -7.54
N PHE A 136 21.93 22.19 -7.03
CA PHE A 136 23.25 21.55 -7.07
C PHE A 136 23.47 20.68 -8.32
N GLY A 137 22.40 20.30 -9.00
CA GLY A 137 22.46 19.40 -10.15
C GLY A 137 22.08 20.03 -11.48
N ALA A 138 21.95 21.37 -11.58
CA ALA A 138 21.37 22.07 -12.73
C ALA A 138 21.89 21.58 -14.09
N ASP A 139 23.20 21.43 -14.24
CA ASP A 139 23.86 21.03 -15.49
C ASP A 139 24.10 19.51 -15.58
N ALA A 140 23.75 18.76 -14.55
CA ALA A 140 23.96 17.33 -14.51
C ALA A 140 22.82 16.57 -15.19
N THR A 141 23.17 15.56 -15.99
CA THR A 141 22.22 14.56 -16.48
C THR A 141 22.37 13.31 -15.63
N ILE A 142 21.45 13.12 -14.70
CA ILE A 142 21.50 11.99 -13.75
C ILE A 142 20.42 10.98 -14.17
N PHE A 143 20.81 9.70 -14.30
CA PHE A 143 19.84 8.62 -14.53
C PHE A 143 18.77 8.58 -13.40
N PRO A 144 17.48 8.41 -13.72
CA PRO A 144 16.88 8.09 -15.01
C PRO A 144 16.48 9.28 -15.89
N GLY A 145 16.86 10.51 -15.54
CA GLY A 145 16.65 11.68 -16.39
C GLY A 145 17.41 11.55 -17.71
N THR A 146 16.78 11.99 -18.79
CA THR A 146 17.35 11.91 -20.16
C THR A 146 17.97 13.23 -20.64
N ALA A 147 17.79 14.32 -19.88
CA ALA A 147 18.29 15.65 -20.17
C ALA A 147 18.84 16.30 -18.88
N PRO A 148 19.63 17.39 -18.99
CA PRO A 148 20.04 18.18 -17.84
C PRO A 148 18.86 18.60 -16.96
N ILE A 149 19.09 18.67 -15.66
CA ILE A 149 18.01 18.99 -14.68
C ILE A 149 17.40 20.35 -14.97
N SER A 150 18.19 21.33 -15.38
CA SER A 150 17.72 22.66 -15.79
C SER A 150 16.75 22.62 -16.98
N GLU A 151 17.03 21.78 -17.98
CA GLU A 151 16.15 21.59 -19.14
C GLU A 151 14.86 20.86 -18.76
N LEU A 152 14.95 19.81 -17.94
CA LEU A 152 13.77 19.10 -17.44
C LEU A 152 12.84 20.02 -16.65
N LEU A 153 13.43 20.90 -15.84
CA LEU A 153 12.69 21.88 -15.05
C LEU A 153 12.05 22.95 -15.93
N ALA A 154 12.76 23.42 -16.97
CA ALA A 154 12.24 24.42 -17.90
C ALA A 154 11.10 23.87 -18.76
N ALA A 155 11.18 22.59 -19.19
CA ALA A 155 10.18 21.96 -20.06
C ALA A 155 8.88 21.61 -19.32
N ASN A 156 8.98 21.00 -18.15
CA ASN A 156 7.83 20.39 -17.45
C ASN A 156 7.66 20.87 -15.99
N GLY A 157 8.42 21.86 -15.57
CA GLY A 157 8.36 22.40 -14.21
C GLY A 157 8.80 21.41 -13.14
N PRO A 158 8.47 21.68 -11.87
CA PRO A 158 8.85 20.85 -10.72
C PRO A 158 8.38 19.39 -10.81
N SER A 159 7.26 19.13 -11.49
CA SER A 159 6.73 17.76 -11.69
C SER A 159 7.71 16.84 -12.42
N ALA A 160 8.59 17.38 -13.28
CA ALA A 160 9.64 16.61 -13.93
C ALA A 160 10.66 16.06 -12.93
N LEU A 161 11.06 16.85 -11.95
CA LEU A 161 11.98 16.40 -10.89
C LEU A 161 11.33 15.34 -10.01
N TRP A 162 10.05 15.50 -9.71
CA TRP A 162 9.31 14.50 -8.97
C TRP A 162 9.27 13.16 -9.71
N SER A 163 8.90 13.18 -11.00
CA SER A 163 8.73 11.94 -11.78
C SER A 163 10.05 11.24 -12.08
N ASN A 164 11.16 11.99 -12.24
CA ASN A 164 12.46 11.41 -12.59
C ASN A 164 13.30 11.04 -11.35
N TYR A 165 13.14 11.72 -10.23
CA TYR A 165 14.04 11.52 -9.08
C TYR A 165 13.30 11.22 -7.77
N ILE A 166 12.39 12.07 -7.34
CA ILE A 166 11.76 11.96 -6.01
C ILE A 166 10.96 10.66 -5.87
N LYS A 167 10.24 10.27 -6.91
CA LYS A 167 9.49 9.01 -6.94
C LYS A 167 10.37 7.80 -6.61
N TYR A 168 11.61 7.76 -7.12
CA TYR A 168 12.54 6.67 -6.87
C TYR A 168 13.19 6.75 -5.48
N ILE A 169 13.47 7.96 -5.00
CA ILE A 169 13.94 8.19 -3.62
C ILE A 169 12.85 7.72 -2.64
N GLY A 170 11.61 8.11 -2.89
CA GLY A 170 10.46 7.66 -2.10
C GLY A 170 10.28 6.14 -2.13
N ALA A 171 10.35 5.52 -3.32
CA ALA A 171 10.28 4.07 -3.45
C ALA A 171 11.40 3.36 -2.68
N GLY A 172 12.63 3.88 -2.75
CA GLY A 172 13.76 3.37 -1.97
C GLY A 172 13.56 3.51 -0.46
N ALA A 173 13.00 4.63 -0.01
CA ALA A 173 12.68 4.85 1.40
C ALA A 173 11.61 3.86 1.90
N VAL A 174 10.54 3.64 1.12
CA VAL A 174 9.51 2.64 1.42
C VAL A 174 10.11 1.24 1.47
N ALA A 175 10.89 0.84 0.45
CA ALA A 175 11.53 -0.48 0.41
C ALA A 175 12.45 -0.70 1.63
N THR A 176 13.24 0.31 2.00
CA THR A 176 14.14 0.23 3.16
C THR A 176 13.34 0.15 4.47
N GLY A 177 12.33 1.00 4.62
CA GLY A 177 11.44 1.00 5.78
C GLY A 177 10.75 -0.35 5.96
N GLY A 178 10.20 -0.91 4.87
CA GLY A 178 9.59 -2.22 4.85
C GLY A 178 10.57 -3.35 5.22
N MET A 179 11.78 -3.31 4.69
CA MET A 179 12.80 -4.29 5.03
C MET A 179 13.15 -4.25 6.53
N ILE A 180 13.33 -3.05 7.10
CA ILE A 180 13.56 -2.88 8.54
C ILE A 180 12.35 -3.38 9.35
N SER A 181 11.15 -3.05 8.92
CA SER A 181 9.91 -3.50 9.55
C SER A 181 9.79 -5.03 9.53
N LEU A 182 10.09 -5.67 8.38
CA LEU A 182 10.11 -7.12 8.25
C LEU A 182 11.11 -7.77 9.20
N ILE A 183 12.34 -7.25 9.28
CA ILE A 183 13.37 -7.77 10.19
C ILE A 183 12.88 -7.70 11.64
N LYS A 184 12.27 -6.59 12.05
CA LYS A 184 11.69 -6.42 13.39
C LYS A 184 10.53 -7.38 13.66
N SER A 185 9.76 -7.72 12.62
CA SER A 185 8.59 -8.59 12.71
C SER A 185 8.91 -10.07 12.56
N PHE A 186 10.09 -10.40 12.03
CA PHE A 186 10.49 -11.76 11.75
C PHE A 186 10.34 -12.71 12.95
N PRO A 187 10.74 -12.33 14.19
CA PRO A 187 10.53 -13.17 15.36
C PRO A 187 9.05 -13.49 15.61
N LEU A 188 8.16 -12.52 15.42
CA LEU A 188 6.72 -12.70 15.58
C LEU A 188 6.17 -13.65 14.50
N ILE A 189 6.58 -13.46 13.24
CA ILE A 189 6.18 -14.32 12.13
C ILE A 189 6.60 -15.77 12.39
N VAL A 190 7.87 -15.98 12.78
CA VAL A 190 8.39 -17.33 13.11
C VAL A 190 7.64 -17.94 14.29
N ARG A 191 7.34 -17.17 15.33
CA ARG A 191 6.58 -17.63 16.50
C ARG A 191 5.17 -18.05 16.10
N THR A 192 4.47 -17.24 15.29
CA THR A 192 3.12 -17.53 14.81
C THR A 192 3.09 -18.77 13.93
N PHE A 193 4.07 -18.92 13.01
CA PHE A 193 4.23 -20.13 12.20
C PHE A 193 4.50 -21.38 13.05
N LYS A 194 5.39 -21.27 14.05
CA LYS A 194 5.66 -22.35 15.00
C LYS A 194 4.41 -22.76 15.80
N GLN A 195 3.65 -21.80 16.27
CA GLN A 195 2.40 -22.05 16.98
C GLN A 195 1.37 -22.73 16.07
N ALA A 196 1.21 -22.24 14.84
CA ALA A 196 0.32 -22.85 13.86
C ALA A 196 0.73 -24.29 13.50
N MET A 197 2.04 -24.56 13.36
CA MET A 197 2.54 -25.92 13.13
C MET A 197 2.40 -26.84 14.36
N SER A 198 2.62 -26.32 15.56
CA SER A 198 2.47 -27.12 16.80
C SER A 198 1.00 -27.48 17.07
N SER A 199 0.06 -26.63 16.67
CA SER A 199 -1.37 -26.93 16.75
C SER A 199 -1.81 -28.05 15.80
N MET A 200 -1.04 -28.32 14.75
CA MET A 200 -1.26 -29.46 13.86
C MET A 200 -0.91 -30.80 14.51
N SER A 201 0.09 -30.83 15.40
CA SER A 201 0.54 -32.05 16.09
C SER A 201 -0.32 -32.42 17.30
N LYS A 202 -0.99 -31.43 17.92
CA LYS A 202 -1.93 -31.70 18.99
C LYS A 202 -3.30 -31.98 18.39
N LYS A 203 -3.78 -33.24 18.56
CA LYS A 203 -5.16 -33.66 18.32
C LYS A 203 -6.11 -32.55 18.79
N ARG A 204 -6.94 -32.04 17.89
CA ARG A 204 -7.98 -31.02 18.14
C ARG A 204 -8.63 -31.30 19.49
N SER A 205 -8.27 -30.55 20.52
CA SER A 205 -9.06 -30.47 21.73
C SER A 205 -10.42 -29.90 21.32
N ASN A 206 -11.51 -30.57 21.76
CA ASN A 206 -12.90 -30.21 21.46
C ASN A 206 -13.33 -28.87 22.13
N THR A 207 -12.54 -27.83 21.95
CA THR A 207 -13.00 -26.47 22.23
C THR A 207 -13.82 -26.01 21.04
N THR A 208 -15.08 -25.73 21.26
CA THR A 208 -16.02 -25.14 20.31
C THR A 208 -15.55 -23.72 19.99
N LEU A 209 -14.55 -23.62 19.07
CA LEU A 209 -14.11 -22.34 18.54
C LEU A 209 -15.27 -21.72 17.77
N VAL A 210 -15.55 -20.46 18.03
CA VAL A 210 -16.52 -19.67 17.26
C VAL A 210 -16.09 -19.69 15.81
N ARG A 211 -17.05 -19.76 14.87
CA ARG A 211 -16.79 -19.85 13.42
C ARG A 211 -15.79 -18.79 12.93
N THR A 212 -15.81 -17.59 13.49
CA THR A 212 -14.90 -16.48 13.17
C THR A 212 -13.44 -16.69 13.61
N GLN A 213 -13.20 -17.69 14.48
CA GLN A 213 -11.86 -18.05 14.97
C GLN A 213 -11.29 -19.30 14.25
N GLN A 214 -12.06 -19.86 13.30
CA GLN A 214 -11.63 -21.02 12.53
C GLN A 214 -10.93 -20.53 11.26
N ASP A 215 -9.61 -20.67 11.22
CA ASP A 215 -8.80 -20.38 10.03
C ASP A 215 -8.63 -21.63 9.16
N LEU A 216 -8.22 -21.42 7.91
CA LEU A 216 -7.87 -22.49 6.99
C LEU A 216 -6.73 -23.34 7.58
N PRO A 217 -6.79 -24.67 7.47
CA PRO A 217 -5.73 -25.53 8.00
C PRO A 217 -4.41 -25.29 7.28
N MET A 218 -3.34 -25.13 8.06
CA MET A 218 -1.99 -24.85 7.59
C MET A 218 -1.49 -25.78 6.47
N PRO A 219 -1.76 -27.10 6.46
CA PRO A 219 -1.36 -27.97 5.37
C PRO A 219 -1.90 -27.55 4.01
N ILE A 220 -3.16 -27.10 3.97
CA ILE A 220 -3.78 -26.64 2.72
C ILE A 220 -3.07 -25.39 2.22
N LEU A 221 -2.74 -24.45 3.11
CA LEU A 221 -2.00 -23.23 2.74
C LEU A 221 -0.62 -23.55 2.18
N LEU A 222 0.11 -24.46 2.80
CA LEU A 222 1.43 -24.89 2.33
C LEU A 222 1.36 -25.59 0.96
N VAL A 223 0.35 -26.44 0.74
CA VAL A 223 0.13 -27.08 -0.57
C VAL A 223 -0.21 -26.04 -1.64
N VAL A 224 -1.10 -25.09 -1.35
CA VAL A 224 -1.43 -24.02 -2.30
C VAL A 224 -0.21 -23.18 -2.62
N LEU A 225 0.60 -22.84 -1.63
CA LEU A 225 1.82 -22.05 -1.80
C LEU A 225 2.85 -22.80 -2.66
N LEU A 226 3.02 -24.11 -2.44
CA LEU A 226 3.87 -24.95 -3.28
C LEU A 226 3.37 -25.00 -4.72
N VAL A 227 2.06 -25.18 -4.92
CA VAL A 227 1.43 -25.20 -6.25
C VAL A 227 1.67 -23.86 -6.97
N ILE A 228 1.59 -22.74 -6.28
CA ILE A 228 1.85 -21.42 -6.88
C ILE A 228 3.33 -21.28 -7.29
N VAL A 229 4.28 -21.71 -6.44
CA VAL A 229 5.71 -21.68 -6.78
C VAL A 229 5.98 -22.49 -8.05
N VAL A 230 5.42 -23.70 -8.12
CA VAL A 230 5.56 -24.59 -9.29
C VAL A 230 4.85 -23.98 -10.52
N ALA A 231 3.67 -23.40 -10.34
CA ALA A 231 2.93 -22.76 -11.44
C ALA A 231 3.69 -21.56 -12.02
N ILE A 232 4.24 -20.68 -11.18
CA ILE A 232 5.06 -19.54 -11.62
C ILE A 232 6.28 -20.02 -12.41
N TRP A 233 6.91 -21.14 -12.00
CA TRP A 233 8.05 -21.70 -12.69
C TRP A 233 7.68 -22.34 -14.04
N LEU A 234 6.58 -23.10 -14.09
CA LEU A 234 6.18 -23.87 -15.28
C LEU A 234 5.49 -23.04 -16.36
N ILE A 235 4.89 -21.90 -16.02
CA ILE A 235 4.14 -21.08 -16.99
C ILE A 235 5.11 -20.28 -17.85
N PRO A 236 5.13 -20.48 -19.19
CA PRO A 236 6.06 -19.79 -20.08
C PRO A 236 5.90 -18.24 -20.12
N ALA A 237 4.76 -17.73 -19.62
CA ALA A 237 4.54 -16.29 -19.50
C ALA A 237 5.44 -15.62 -18.44
N PHE A 238 6.09 -16.40 -17.58
CA PHE A 238 7.03 -15.93 -16.57
C PHE A 238 8.42 -16.53 -16.85
N PRO A 239 9.35 -15.74 -17.44
CA PRO A 239 10.71 -16.22 -17.70
C PRO A 239 11.54 -16.22 -16.40
N VAL A 240 11.14 -16.99 -15.40
CA VAL A 240 11.80 -17.06 -14.09
C VAL A 240 12.32 -18.47 -13.80
N SER A 241 13.50 -18.52 -13.14
CA SER A 241 14.06 -19.77 -12.65
C SER A 241 13.27 -20.31 -11.43
N PRO A 242 13.41 -21.58 -11.04
CA PRO A 242 12.77 -22.12 -9.83
C PRO A 242 13.14 -21.33 -8.57
N LEU A 243 14.39 -20.88 -8.48
CA LEU A 243 14.84 -20.01 -7.39
C LEU A 243 14.18 -18.63 -7.46
N GLY A 244 14.02 -18.09 -8.67
CA GLY A 244 13.32 -16.82 -8.88
C GLY A 244 11.85 -16.88 -8.44
N SER A 245 11.13 -17.96 -8.74
CA SER A 245 9.74 -18.13 -8.30
C SER A 245 9.61 -18.21 -6.77
N LEU A 246 10.56 -18.89 -6.11
CA LEU A 246 10.63 -18.94 -4.65
C LEU A 246 10.89 -17.55 -4.04
N ILE A 247 11.82 -16.79 -4.62
CA ILE A 247 12.14 -15.43 -4.18
C ILE A 247 10.91 -14.51 -4.35
N ILE A 248 10.18 -14.60 -5.45
CA ILE A 248 8.95 -13.83 -5.67
C ILE A 248 7.93 -14.11 -4.58
N VAL A 249 7.73 -15.37 -4.21
CA VAL A 249 6.79 -15.76 -3.15
C VAL A 249 7.25 -15.22 -1.78
N ILE A 250 8.55 -15.29 -1.47
CA ILE A 250 9.10 -14.73 -0.22
C ILE A 250 8.96 -13.20 -0.20
N LEU A 251 9.27 -12.52 -1.29
CA LEU A 251 9.11 -11.06 -1.39
C LEU A 251 7.64 -10.63 -1.32
N SER A 252 6.72 -11.44 -1.83
CA SER A 252 5.28 -11.20 -1.71
C SER A 252 4.83 -11.15 -0.24
N LEU A 253 5.44 -11.93 0.65
CA LEU A 253 5.17 -11.85 2.10
C LEU A 253 5.52 -10.47 2.67
N ILE A 254 6.60 -9.85 2.19
CA ILE A 254 7.01 -8.50 2.60
C ILE A 254 5.92 -7.50 2.23
N HIS A 255 5.50 -7.49 0.96
CA HIS A 255 4.49 -6.54 0.50
C HIS A 255 3.12 -6.69 1.17
N ILE A 256 2.77 -7.89 1.60
CA ILE A 256 1.51 -8.14 2.30
C ILE A 256 1.56 -7.67 3.76
N SER A 257 2.72 -7.78 4.42
CA SER A 257 2.90 -7.36 5.81
C SER A 257 3.22 -5.88 5.97
N GLU A 258 3.72 -5.24 4.92
CA GLU A 258 4.26 -3.88 4.94
C GLU A 258 3.21 -2.76 5.08
N PRO A 259 2.06 -2.77 4.38
CA PRO A 259 1.07 -1.69 4.47
C PRO A 259 0.51 -1.48 5.88
N THR A 260 0.58 -2.51 6.71
CA THR A 260 0.03 -2.49 8.06
C THR A 260 0.99 -1.93 9.10
N ARG A 261 2.30 -1.86 8.82
CA ARG A 261 3.33 -1.41 9.77
C ARG A 261 3.99 -0.08 9.45
N LEU A 262 3.91 0.41 8.23
CA LEU A 262 4.41 1.74 7.86
C LEU A 262 3.68 2.88 8.57
N ALA A 263 2.57 2.58 9.22
CA ALA A 263 1.82 3.51 10.06
C ALA A 263 2.38 3.68 11.50
N LEU A 264 3.39 2.91 11.87
CA LEU A 264 4.06 2.94 13.17
C LEU A 264 5.49 3.49 13.07
#